data_d53d5fb5decd83ff55dbcec1acee85b6
#
_entry.id   d53d5fb5decd83ff55dbcec1acee85b6
#
_cell.length_a   1.000
_cell.length_b   1.000
_cell.length_c   1.000
_cell.angle_alpha   90.00
_cell.angle_beta   90.00
_cell.angle_gamma   90.00
#
_symmetry.space_group_name_H-M   'P 1'
#
loop_
_entity.id
_entity.type
_entity.pdbx_description
1 polymer ?
#
loop_
_entity_poly.entity_id
_entity_poly.type
_entity_poly.pdbx_seq_one_letter_code
_entity_poly.pdbx_strand_id
1 'polypeptide(L)'
;DINSDQENYSDTGVSGSAAANWEFAPNYKLSIVGSHQQRLPLAQELYADGIHFATNTYERGNENLSIEKSNNLELGLHYVKDKLDYHIHVYHNWFDNYIYGTTTDSHKDFRLVDYTQDKAKFYGAEGQVGYAFNDQYKMSVFGDYVRGKIENENAPRIPSGRLGTKFEADFADGWSGSAEYYHVFNQDNIASYETETQGYNMVNVGVSYTGQINDRNDYRVFLNANNLLDDQVYSHASFLSNIPQMGRNFSVGIDFGF
;
A
#
# COMPACT_ATOMS: atom_id res chain seq x y z
N ASP A 1 -5.10 17.84 21.95
CA ASP A 1 -4.48 17.92 23.29
C ASP A 1 -4.56 16.57 23.97
N ILE A 2 -3.51 16.20 24.72
CA ILE A 2 -3.51 15.00 25.57
C ILE A 2 -3.89 15.47 26.97
N ASN A 3 -4.90 14.86 27.57
CA ASN A 3 -5.36 15.21 28.90
C ASN A 3 -4.29 14.87 29.95
N SER A 4 -3.93 15.82 30.82
CA SER A 4 -2.81 15.71 31.77
C SER A 4 -3.09 14.83 33.00
N ASP A 5 -4.32 14.39 33.20
CA ASP A 5 -4.74 13.62 34.40
C ASP A 5 -4.82 12.11 34.14
N GLN A 6 -4.19 11.60 33.07
CA GLN A 6 -4.33 10.25 32.61
C GLN A 6 -3.39 9.27 33.30
N GLU A 7 -3.90 8.07 33.57
CA GLU A 7 -3.10 6.95 34.07
C GLU A 7 -2.10 6.45 33.02
N ASN A 8 -0.92 6.04 33.46
CA ASN A 8 0.07 5.45 32.57
C ASN A 8 -0.40 4.07 32.09
N TYR A 9 -0.58 3.90 30.80
CA TYR A 9 -0.79 2.59 30.21
C TYR A 9 0.54 1.81 30.11
N SER A 10 0.58 0.62 30.66
CA SER A 10 1.73 -0.28 30.55
C SER A 10 1.25 -1.72 30.37
N ASP A 11 1.73 -2.36 29.33
CA ASP A 11 1.44 -3.77 29.06
C ASP A 11 2.61 -4.40 28.29
N THR A 12 2.59 -5.72 28.11
CA THR A 12 3.65 -6.47 27.39
C THR A 12 3.07 -7.25 26.25
N GLY A 13 3.49 -6.93 25.04
CA GLY A 13 3.15 -7.66 23.82
C GLY A 13 4.20 -8.72 23.47
N VAL A 14 3.76 -9.87 22.97
CA VAL A 14 4.60 -10.95 22.47
C VAL A 14 4.27 -11.22 21.02
N SER A 15 5.29 -11.21 20.15
CA SER A 15 5.15 -11.48 18.72
C SER A 15 6.14 -12.53 18.26
N GLY A 16 5.74 -13.31 17.26
CA GLY A 16 6.60 -14.31 16.66
C GLY A 16 6.16 -14.64 15.24
N SER A 17 7.11 -15.09 14.42
CA SER A 17 6.84 -15.51 13.04
C SER A 17 7.66 -16.72 12.66
N ALA A 18 7.15 -17.48 11.69
CA ALA A 18 7.85 -18.59 11.05
C ALA A 18 7.63 -18.52 9.54
N ALA A 19 8.66 -18.86 8.79
CA ALA A 19 8.59 -18.92 7.33
C ALA A 19 9.20 -20.23 6.83
N ALA A 20 8.61 -20.79 5.79
CA ALA A 20 9.13 -21.95 5.06
C ALA A 20 9.16 -21.64 3.57
N ASN A 21 10.24 -22.06 2.91
CA ASN A 21 10.38 -22.04 1.45
C ASN A 21 10.55 -23.46 0.95
N TRP A 22 9.77 -23.84 -0.03
CA TRP A 22 9.79 -25.17 -0.61
C TRP A 22 9.94 -25.10 -2.14
N GLU A 23 11.07 -25.58 -2.62
CA GLU A 23 11.31 -25.80 -4.05
C GLU A 23 10.73 -27.15 -4.44
N PHE A 24 9.45 -27.18 -4.80
CA PHE A 24 8.71 -28.42 -5.08
C PHE A 24 8.91 -28.94 -6.50
N ALA A 25 9.42 -28.12 -7.41
CA ALA A 25 9.80 -28.47 -8.77
C ALA A 25 10.90 -27.52 -9.27
N PRO A 26 11.64 -27.86 -10.33
CA PRO A 26 12.62 -26.98 -10.93
C PRO A 26 12.02 -25.62 -11.28
N ASN A 27 12.65 -24.53 -10.80
CA ASN A 27 12.24 -23.13 -10.98
C ASN A 27 10.96 -22.70 -10.22
N TYR A 28 10.32 -23.59 -9.46
CA TYR A 28 9.15 -23.27 -8.65
C TYR A 28 9.51 -23.23 -7.17
N LYS A 29 9.15 -22.14 -6.51
CA LYS A 29 9.28 -21.97 -5.08
C LYS A 29 7.94 -21.57 -4.47
N LEU A 30 7.47 -22.34 -3.50
CA LEU A 30 6.35 -21.96 -2.62
C LEU A 30 6.92 -21.39 -1.33
N SER A 31 6.48 -20.19 -0.95
CA SER A 31 6.74 -19.59 0.34
C SER A 31 5.50 -19.61 1.21
N ILE A 32 5.65 -19.95 2.48
CA ILE A 32 4.58 -19.95 3.48
C ILE A 32 5.11 -19.15 4.66
N VAL A 33 4.39 -18.08 5.04
CA VAL A 33 4.72 -17.25 6.19
C VAL A 33 3.54 -17.22 7.13
N GLY A 34 3.78 -17.56 8.40
CA GLY A 34 2.80 -17.43 9.47
C GLY A 34 3.34 -16.53 10.58
N SER A 35 2.52 -15.65 11.13
CA SER A 35 2.90 -14.83 12.27
C SER A 35 1.76 -14.59 13.24
N HIS A 36 2.11 -14.50 14.53
CA HIS A 36 1.28 -13.94 15.58
C HIS A 36 1.90 -12.62 16.02
N GLN A 37 1.12 -11.56 16.06
CA GLN A 37 1.59 -10.23 16.42
C GLN A 37 0.71 -9.62 17.51
N GLN A 38 1.34 -8.92 18.43
CA GLN A 38 0.67 -8.14 19.45
C GLN A 38 1.20 -6.71 19.42
N ARG A 39 0.29 -5.74 19.47
CA ARG A 39 0.58 -4.31 19.43
C ARG A 39 -0.14 -3.60 20.59
N LEU A 40 0.62 -2.86 21.38
CA LEU A 40 0.02 -1.99 22.39
C LEU A 40 -0.73 -0.85 21.72
N PRO A 41 -1.85 -0.38 22.30
CA PRO A 41 -2.49 0.85 21.84
C PRO A 41 -1.51 2.04 21.86
N LEU A 42 -1.61 2.92 20.89
CA LEU A 42 -0.84 4.17 20.85
C LEU A 42 -1.44 5.19 21.83
N ALA A 43 -0.61 6.12 22.30
CA ALA A 43 -1.09 7.21 23.17
C ALA A 43 -2.23 8.01 22.51
N GLN A 44 -2.20 8.23 21.20
CA GLN A 44 -3.28 8.87 20.46
C GLN A 44 -4.57 8.04 20.50
N GLU A 45 -4.48 6.72 20.33
CA GLU A 45 -5.65 5.83 20.36
C GLU A 45 -6.31 5.79 21.75
N LEU A 46 -5.51 5.93 22.81
CA LEU A 46 -6.00 5.95 24.19
C LEU A 46 -6.53 7.33 24.61
N TYR A 47 -5.83 8.38 24.26
CA TYR A 47 -5.93 9.67 24.97
C TYR A 47 -6.18 10.89 24.07
N ALA A 48 -6.42 10.70 22.77
CA ALA A 48 -6.77 11.84 21.91
C ALA A 48 -8.08 12.48 22.41
N ASP A 49 -8.11 13.81 22.49
CA ASP A 49 -9.32 14.60 22.73
C ASP A 49 -9.13 15.99 22.11
N GLY A 50 -9.32 16.09 20.80
CA GLY A 50 -9.08 17.36 20.13
C GLY A 50 -9.14 17.30 18.60
N ILE A 51 -8.97 18.49 18.02
CA ILE A 51 -8.99 18.67 16.57
C ILE A 51 -7.65 18.25 15.96
N HIS A 52 -7.72 17.38 14.97
CA HIS A 52 -6.60 17.03 14.10
C HIS A 52 -6.77 17.76 12.75
N PHE A 53 -6.13 18.91 12.61
CA PHE A 53 -6.31 19.77 11.43
C PHE A 53 -5.89 19.10 10.11
N ALA A 54 -4.84 18.27 10.13
CA ALA A 54 -4.35 17.62 8.92
C ALA A 54 -5.36 16.64 8.30
N THR A 55 -6.22 16.03 9.11
CA THR A 55 -7.26 15.09 8.68
C THR A 55 -8.66 15.72 8.67
N ASN A 56 -8.78 16.96 9.15
CA ASN A 56 -10.05 17.67 9.36
C ASN A 56 -11.05 16.84 10.20
N THR A 57 -10.55 16.30 11.31
CA THR A 57 -11.29 15.47 12.24
C THR A 57 -11.21 15.99 13.67
N TYR A 58 -12.21 15.69 14.49
CA TYR A 58 -12.09 15.69 15.93
C TYR A 58 -11.83 14.25 16.37
N GLU A 59 -10.73 13.99 17.06
CA GLU A 59 -10.35 12.65 17.48
C GLU A 59 -10.60 12.48 18.97
N ARG A 60 -11.22 11.34 19.31
CA ARG A 60 -11.49 10.95 20.69
C ARG A 60 -10.93 9.56 20.94
N GLY A 61 -9.98 9.47 21.87
CA GLY A 61 -9.34 8.24 22.34
C GLY A 61 -10.27 7.40 23.21
N ASN A 62 -9.81 6.20 23.51
CA ASN A 62 -10.52 5.26 24.36
C ASN A 62 -9.53 4.55 25.30
N GLU A 63 -9.55 4.91 26.56
CA GLU A 63 -8.67 4.35 27.61
C GLU A 63 -8.92 2.86 27.89
N ASN A 64 -10.05 2.30 27.45
CA ASN A 64 -10.39 0.89 27.63
C ASN A 64 -9.82 -0.03 26.55
N LEU A 65 -9.01 0.49 25.62
CA LEU A 65 -8.37 -0.34 24.60
C LEU A 65 -7.36 -1.30 25.23
N SER A 66 -7.36 -2.53 24.76
CA SER A 66 -6.41 -3.57 25.13
C SER A 66 -5.42 -3.86 23.99
N ILE A 67 -4.39 -4.67 24.27
CA ILE A 67 -3.41 -5.11 23.26
C ILE A 67 -4.13 -5.67 22.04
N GLU A 68 -3.84 -5.09 20.87
CA GLU A 68 -4.27 -5.64 19.58
C GLU A 68 -3.53 -6.94 19.27
N LYS A 69 -4.26 -7.96 18.84
CA LYS A 69 -3.72 -9.28 18.49
C LYS A 69 -4.12 -9.67 17.09
N SER A 70 -3.13 -10.10 16.30
CA SER A 70 -3.37 -10.59 14.95
C SER A 70 -2.65 -11.90 14.68
N ASN A 71 -3.24 -12.70 13.80
CA ASN A 71 -2.64 -13.89 13.21
C ASN A 71 -2.64 -13.70 11.68
N ASN A 72 -1.49 -13.89 11.05
CA ASN A 72 -1.31 -13.66 9.63
C ASN A 72 -0.82 -14.95 8.96
N LEU A 73 -1.37 -15.24 7.79
CA LEU A 73 -0.90 -16.30 6.91
C LEU A 73 -0.74 -15.74 5.51
N GLU A 74 0.43 -15.97 4.93
CA GLU A 74 0.74 -15.61 3.55
C GLU A 74 1.26 -16.83 2.80
N LEU A 75 0.83 -16.98 1.57
CA LEU A 75 1.31 -17.97 0.61
C LEU A 75 1.83 -17.22 -0.62
N GLY A 76 3.07 -17.52 -1.02
CA GLY A 76 3.70 -16.95 -2.21
C GLY A 76 4.13 -18.05 -3.18
N LEU A 77 3.76 -17.93 -4.44
CA LEU A 77 4.24 -18.77 -5.53
C LEU A 77 5.19 -17.97 -6.41
N HIS A 78 6.40 -18.48 -6.58
CA HIS A 78 7.43 -17.87 -7.39
C HIS A 78 7.89 -18.83 -8.48
N TYR A 79 8.12 -18.29 -9.65
CA TYR A 79 8.69 -19.01 -10.79
C TYR A 79 9.66 -18.12 -11.54
N VAL A 80 10.83 -18.65 -11.86
CA VAL A 80 11.82 -17.96 -12.69
C VAL A 80 12.48 -18.98 -13.60
N LYS A 81 12.26 -18.84 -14.89
CA LYS A 81 12.96 -19.64 -15.89
C LYS A 81 13.04 -18.90 -17.23
N ASP A 82 14.24 -18.85 -17.79
CA ASP A 82 14.53 -18.27 -19.10
C ASP A 82 13.95 -16.84 -19.23
N LYS A 83 12.89 -16.69 -20.01
CA LYS A 83 12.24 -15.42 -20.32
C LYS A 83 11.03 -15.10 -19.44
N LEU A 84 10.55 -16.07 -18.67
CA LEU A 84 9.34 -15.94 -17.86
C LEU A 84 9.67 -15.91 -16.38
N ASP A 85 9.19 -14.88 -15.71
CA ASP A 85 9.19 -14.78 -14.25
C ASP A 85 7.79 -14.41 -13.75
N TYR A 86 7.39 -14.97 -12.62
CA TYR A 86 6.22 -14.49 -11.91
C TYR A 86 6.31 -14.72 -10.40
N HIS A 87 5.64 -13.86 -9.67
CA HIS A 87 5.36 -14.02 -8.25
C HIS A 87 3.91 -13.66 -8.00
N ILE A 88 3.24 -14.48 -7.20
CA ILE A 88 1.86 -14.30 -6.81
C ILE A 88 1.78 -14.57 -5.31
N HIS A 89 1.24 -13.63 -4.57
CA HIS A 89 1.03 -13.72 -3.13
C HIS A 89 -0.45 -13.61 -2.80
N VAL A 90 -0.90 -14.44 -1.88
CA VAL A 90 -2.22 -14.33 -1.26
C VAL A 90 -2.04 -14.32 0.24
N TYR A 91 -2.81 -13.50 0.93
CA TYR A 91 -2.68 -13.36 2.37
C TYR A 91 -4.03 -13.24 3.06
N HIS A 92 -4.05 -13.63 4.32
CA HIS A 92 -5.19 -13.44 5.20
C HIS A 92 -4.71 -13.10 6.62
N ASN A 93 -5.23 -12.02 7.16
CA ASN A 93 -4.92 -11.49 8.48
C ASN A 93 -6.20 -11.50 9.32
N TRP A 94 -6.16 -12.16 10.47
CA TRP A 94 -7.25 -12.20 11.45
C TRP A 94 -6.85 -11.40 12.67
N PHE A 95 -7.72 -10.50 13.11
CA PHE A 95 -7.55 -9.72 14.33
C PHE A 95 -8.63 -10.12 15.34
N ASP A 96 -8.22 -10.37 16.58
CA ASP A 96 -9.17 -10.61 17.66
C ASP A 96 -9.79 -9.29 18.15
N ASN A 97 -8.99 -8.22 18.15
CA ASN A 97 -9.34 -6.91 18.65
C ASN A 97 -8.54 -5.82 17.90
N TYR A 98 -8.87 -5.62 16.65
CA TYR A 98 -8.29 -4.60 15.78
C TYR A 98 -8.65 -3.20 16.27
N ILE A 99 -7.65 -2.34 16.49
CA ILE A 99 -7.85 -0.96 16.91
C ILE A 99 -8.01 -0.06 15.68
N TYR A 100 -9.11 0.68 15.62
CA TYR A 100 -9.39 1.58 14.50
C TYR A 100 -10.17 2.81 14.95
N GLY A 101 -10.09 3.88 14.16
CA GLY A 101 -10.93 5.06 14.31
C GLY A 101 -12.20 4.91 13.49
N THR A 102 -13.35 4.81 14.13
CA THR A 102 -14.67 4.82 13.47
C THR A 102 -15.23 6.22 13.43
N THR A 103 -15.91 6.56 12.34
CA THR A 103 -16.66 7.80 12.24
C THR A 103 -18.11 7.52 12.63
N THR A 104 -18.58 8.16 13.70
CA THR A 104 -19.94 7.95 14.22
C THR A 104 -20.82 9.17 14.08
N ASP A 105 -20.25 10.37 14.05
CA ASP A 105 -20.98 11.63 14.05
C ASP A 105 -20.06 12.79 13.60
N SER A 106 -20.53 14.02 13.83
CA SER A 106 -19.77 15.25 13.70
C SER A 106 -19.66 15.99 15.05
N HIS A 107 -18.55 16.66 15.28
CA HIS A 107 -18.33 17.52 16.44
C HIS A 107 -17.86 18.90 15.98
N LYS A 108 -18.65 19.95 16.17
CA LYS A 108 -18.34 21.34 15.79
C LYS A 108 -17.80 21.46 14.35
N ASP A 109 -18.50 20.99 13.36
CA ASP A 109 -18.11 21.02 11.94
C ASP A 109 -16.97 20.08 11.55
N PHE A 110 -16.38 19.33 12.50
CA PHE A 110 -15.40 18.28 12.23
C PHE A 110 -16.06 16.91 12.24
N ARG A 111 -15.57 16.01 11.39
CA ARG A 111 -15.94 14.60 11.46
C ARG A 111 -15.39 14.01 12.76
N LEU A 112 -16.25 13.43 13.59
CA LEU A 112 -15.84 12.78 14.83
C LEU A 112 -15.28 11.40 14.53
N VAL A 113 -14.07 11.14 15.02
CA VAL A 113 -13.40 9.85 14.97
C VAL A 113 -13.23 9.33 16.39
N ASP A 114 -13.92 8.23 16.70
CA ASP A 114 -13.83 7.52 17.96
C ASP A 114 -12.92 6.29 17.80
N TYR A 115 -11.90 6.16 18.66
CA TYR A 115 -11.08 4.95 18.68
C TYR A 115 -11.78 3.82 19.40
N THR A 116 -11.83 2.65 18.76
CA THR A 116 -12.48 1.43 19.26
C THR A 116 -11.72 0.19 18.83
N GLN A 117 -12.16 -0.98 19.30
CA GLN A 117 -11.59 -2.28 18.92
C GLN A 117 -12.70 -3.28 18.63
N ASP A 118 -12.53 -4.05 17.55
CA ASP A 118 -13.42 -5.13 17.17
C ASP A 118 -12.66 -6.24 16.43
N LYS A 119 -13.30 -7.37 16.24
CA LYS A 119 -12.75 -8.42 15.38
C LYS A 119 -12.69 -7.95 13.95
N ALA A 120 -11.53 -8.16 13.32
CA ALA A 120 -11.36 -7.78 11.93
C ALA A 120 -10.67 -8.89 11.12
N LYS A 121 -10.85 -8.82 9.81
CA LYS A 121 -10.12 -9.64 8.85
C LYS A 121 -9.77 -8.82 7.63
N PHE A 122 -8.52 -8.99 7.19
CA PHE A 122 -8.03 -8.41 5.94
C PHE A 122 -7.47 -9.54 5.08
N TYR A 123 -7.83 -9.55 3.83
CA TYR A 123 -7.32 -10.54 2.89
C TYR A 123 -7.12 -9.92 1.52
N GLY A 124 -6.18 -10.46 0.78
CA GLY A 124 -5.88 -9.92 -0.53
C GLY A 124 -4.97 -10.83 -1.33
N ALA A 125 -4.72 -10.35 -2.53
CA ALA A 125 -3.78 -10.96 -3.46
C ALA A 125 -3.01 -9.87 -4.19
N GLU A 126 -1.75 -10.15 -4.48
CA GLU A 126 -0.91 -9.34 -5.34
C GLU A 126 -0.04 -10.23 -6.22
N GLY A 127 0.35 -9.73 -7.36
CA GLY A 127 1.24 -10.48 -8.22
C GLY A 127 1.69 -9.73 -9.44
N GLN A 128 2.74 -10.29 -10.03
CA GLN A 128 3.30 -9.82 -11.28
C GLN A 128 3.74 -11.01 -12.13
N VAL A 129 3.53 -10.91 -13.42
CA VAL A 129 4.06 -11.83 -14.43
C VAL A 129 4.89 -11.01 -15.41
N GLY A 130 6.17 -11.34 -15.56
CA GLY A 130 7.11 -10.71 -16.46
C GLY A 130 7.53 -11.64 -17.58
N TYR A 131 7.66 -11.10 -18.78
CA TYR A 131 8.21 -11.81 -19.95
C TYR A 131 9.30 -10.96 -20.63
N ALA A 132 10.52 -11.49 -20.66
CA ALA A 132 11.64 -10.90 -21.39
C ALA A 132 11.60 -11.38 -22.85
N PHE A 133 11.30 -10.51 -23.80
CA PHE A 133 11.36 -10.85 -25.22
C PHE A 133 12.79 -11.16 -25.67
N ASN A 134 13.73 -10.37 -25.14
CA ASN A 134 15.16 -10.53 -25.28
C ASN A 134 15.85 -9.78 -24.11
N ASP A 135 17.19 -9.62 -24.16
CA ASP A 135 17.97 -8.97 -23.12
C ASP A 135 17.66 -7.44 -22.98
N GLN A 136 16.99 -6.86 -23.98
CA GLN A 136 16.71 -5.41 -24.02
C GLN A 136 15.25 -5.07 -23.70
N TYR A 137 14.29 -5.99 -23.90
CA TYR A 137 12.88 -5.67 -23.81
C TYR A 137 12.15 -6.64 -22.88
N LYS A 138 11.49 -6.09 -21.89
CA LYS A 138 10.64 -6.83 -20.95
C LYS A 138 9.25 -6.21 -20.85
N MET A 139 8.24 -7.03 -20.74
CA MET A 139 6.87 -6.61 -20.42
C MET A 139 6.40 -7.36 -19.20
N SER A 140 5.72 -6.67 -18.29
CA SER A 140 5.08 -7.29 -17.15
C SER A 140 3.61 -6.86 -17.02
N VAL A 141 2.82 -7.75 -16.45
CA VAL A 141 1.44 -7.50 -16.02
C VAL A 141 1.42 -7.66 -14.52
N PHE A 142 0.83 -6.72 -13.82
CA PHE A 142 0.76 -6.72 -12.37
C PHE A 142 -0.64 -6.36 -11.88
N GLY A 143 -0.96 -6.75 -10.66
CA GLY A 143 -2.21 -6.38 -10.03
C GLY A 143 -2.19 -6.63 -8.54
N ASP A 144 -3.06 -5.93 -7.84
CA ASP A 144 -3.25 -6.05 -6.41
C ASP A 144 -4.73 -5.82 -6.04
N TYR A 145 -5.14 -6.52 -5.00
CA TYR A 145 -6.47 -6.40 -4.44
C TYR A 145 -6.45 -6.69 -2.95
N VAL A 146 -7.13 -5.86 -2.17
CA VAL A 146 -7.31 -6.04 -0.74
C VAL A 146 -8.75 -5.82 -0.33
N ARG A 147 -9.20 -6.57 0.66
CA ARG A 147 -10.48 -6.43 1.31
C ARG A 147 -10.29 -6.41 2.83
N GLY A 148 -10.97 -5.50 3.49
CA GLY A 148 -11.03 -5.42 4.95
C GLY A 148 -12.47 -5.51 5.44
N LYS A 149 -12.69 -6.26 6.51
CA LYS A 149 -13.95 -6.36 7.24
C LYS A 149 -13.69 -6.20 8.72
N ILE A 150 -14.50 -5.38 9.38
CA ILE A 150 -14.55 -5.26 10.84
C ILE A 150 -15.93 -5.74 11.25
N GLU A 151 -15.99 -6.82 12.04
CA GLU A 151 -17.19 -7.59 12.27
C GLU A 151 -17.86 -7.96 10.93
N ASN A 152 -19.01 -7.39 10.60
CA ASN A 152 -19.73 -7.62 9.35
C ASN A 152 -19.68 -6.44 8.38
N GLU A 153 -19.13 -5.30 8.81
CA GLU A 153 -19.06 -4.07 8.04
C GLU A 153 -17.74 -4.02 7.21
N ASN A 154 -17.70 -3.17 6.20
CA ASN A 154 -16.45 -2.90 5.49
C ASN A 154 -15.52 -2.08 6.38
N ALA A 155 -14.24 -2.41 6.37
CA ALA A 155 -13.22 -1.60 7.02
C ALA A 155 -13.05 -0.27 6.28
N PRO A 156 -12.84 0.83 7.00
CA PRO A 156 -12.66 2.14 6.36
C PRO A 156 -11.30 2.25 5.66
N ARG A 157 -11.24 3.09 4.64
CA ARG A 157 -10.05 3.49 3.89
C ARG A 157 -9.28 2.34 3.24
N ILE A 158 -10.02 1.32 2.78
CA ILE A 158 -9.43 0.21 2.01
C ILE A 158 -9.15 0.70 0.58
N PRO A 159 -7.91 0.59 0.08
CA PRO A 159 -7.62 1.01 -1.28
C PRO A 159 -8.35 0.16 -2.33
N SER A 160 -8.61 0.78 -3.47
CA SER A 160 -9.16 0.07 -4.63
C SER A 160 -8.19 -0.93 -5.21
N GLY A 161 -8.69 -2.00 -5.80
CA GLY A 161 -7.87 -2.93 -6.57
C GLY A 161 -7.29 -2.28 -7.83
N ARG A 162 -6.17 -2.80 -8.30
CA ARG A 162 -5.43 -2.26 -9.44
C ARG A 162 -4.98 -3.39 -10.37
N LEU A 163 -5.01 -3.11 -11.67
CA LEU A 163 -4.45 -3.98 -12.71
C LEU A 163 -3.68 -3.14 -13.73
N GLY A 164 -2.49 -3.55 -14.08
CA GLY A 164 -1.65 -2.79 -14.99
C GLY A 164 -0.65 -3.61 -15.78
N THR A 165 0.03 -2.92 -16.67
CA THR A 165 1.13 -3.44 -17.48
C THR A 165 2.27 -2.44 -17.53
N LYS A 166 3.49 -2.94 -17.57
CA LYS A 166 4.71 -2.16 -17.67
C LYS A 166 5.58 -2.73 -18.78
N PHE A 167 6.07 -1.87 -19.63
CA PHE A 167 7.08 -2.17 -20.63
C PHE A 167 8.39 -1.49 -20.25
N GLU A 168 9.50 -2.23 -20.31
CA GLU A 168 10.85 -1.76 -20.01
C GLU A 168 11.77 -2.07 -21.19
N ALA A 169 12.62 -1.11 -21.53
CA ALA A 169 13.50 -1.20 -22.68
C ALA A 169 14.88 -0.59 -22.42
N ASP A 170 15.93 -1.35 -22.76
CA ASP A 170 17.31 -0.87 -22.89
C ASP A 170 17.61 -0.77 -24.40
N PHE A 171 17.22 0.35 -25.03
CA PHE A 171 17.11 0.43 -26.49
C PHE A 171 18.35 0.96 -27.20
N ALA A 172 19.34 1.49 -26.48
CA ALA A 172 20.62 1.92 -27.03
C ALA A 172 21.68 2.01 -25.90
N ASP A 173 22.96 2.15 -26.26
CA ASP A 173 24.04 2.30 -25.30
C ASP A 173 23.77 3.43 -24.30
N GLY A 174 23.61 3.07 -23.03
CA GLY A 174 23.30 3.98 -21.94
C GLY A 174 21.83 4.45 -21.88
N TRP A 175 21.00 4.20 -22.88
CA TRP A 175 19.60 4.61 -22.89
C TRP A 175 18.67 3.50 -22.40
N SER A 176 17.83 3.83 -21.43
CA SER A 176 16.75 2.99 -20.98
C SER A 176 15.44 3.76 -20.87
N GLY A 177 14.33 3.05 -20.96
CA GLY A 177 13.02 3.65 -20.84
C GLY A 177 11.99 2.69 -20.26
N SER A 178 10.90 3.26 -19.76
CA SER A 178 9.75 2.49 -19.31
C SER A 178 8.45 3.20 -19.67
N ALA A 179 7.42 2.41 -19.92
CA ALA A 179 6.05 2.87 -20.05
C ALA A 179 5.15 1.99 -19.22
N GLU A 180 4.34 2.57 -18.37
CA GLU A 180 3.42 1.90 -17.49
C GLU A 180 2.00 2.40 -17.73
N TYR A 181 1.06 1.48 -17.82
CA TYR A 181 -0.37 1.76 -17.78
C TYR A 181 -1.01 0.92 -16.67
N TYR A 182 -1.86 1.53 -15.85
CA TYR A 182 -2.72 0.78 -14.97
C TYR A 182 -4.09 1.43 -14.81
N HIS A 183 -5.05 0.57 -14.54
CA HIS A 183 -6.41 0.93 -14.15
C HIS A 183 -6.61 0.65 -12.67
N VAL A 184 -7.09 1.63 -11.93
CA VAL A 184 -7.59 1.49 -10.56
C VAL A 184 -9.10 1.40 -10.62
N PHE A 185 -9.67 0.36 -10.03
CA PHE A 185 -11.12 0.13 -10.05
C PHE A 185 -11.86 1.08 -9.10
N ASN A 186 -13.15 1.22 -9.29
CA ASN A 186 -14.00 1.92 -8.32
C ASN A 186 -13.90 1.26 -6.94
N GLN A 187 -13.94 2.07 -5.89
CA GLN A 187 -14.12 1.57 -4.54
C GLN A 187 -15.56 1.83 -4.11
N ASP A 188 -16.35 0.77 -4.15
CA ASP A 188 -17.77 0.72 -3.76
C ASP A 188 -18.01 -0.08 -2.47
N ASN A 189 -16.95 -0.76 -1.96
CA ASN A 189 -16.99 -1.49 -0.70
C ASN A 189 -16.59 -0.58 0.46
N ILE A 190 -17.39 0.43 0.69
CA ILE A 190 -17.15 1.51 1.65
C ILE A 190 -17.66 1.16 3.05
N ALA A 191 -17.02 1.75 4.06
CA ALA A 191 -17.51 1.75 5.44
C ALA A 191 -18.58 2.82 5.63
N SER A 192 -19.26 2.81 6.79
CA SER A 192 -20.17 3.88 7.19
C SER A 192 -19.46 5.24 7.15
N TYR A 193 -20.18 6.28 6.70
CA TYR A 193 -19.67 7.65 6.53
C TYR A 193 -18.58 7.86 5.48
N GLU A 194 -18.27 6.85 4.68
CA GLU A 194 -17.44 7.01 3.50
C GLU A 194 -18.30 7.25 2.24
N THR A 195 -17.68 7.80 1.22
CA THR A 195 -18.26 7.93 -0.12
C THR A 195 -17.47 7.07 -1.10
N GLU A 196 -18.18 6.52 -2.09
CA GLU A 196 -17.54 5.79 -3.17
C GLU A 196 -16.49 6.63 -3.88
N THR A 197 -15.40 6.00 -4.29
CA THR A 197 -14.34 6.65 -5.04
C THR A 197 -14.28 6.08 -6.45
N GLN A 198 -14.36 6.96 -7.45
CA GLN A 198 -14.27 6.57 -8.85
C GLN A 198 -12.89 6.01 -9.19
N GLY A 199 -12.89 5.00 -10.04
CA GLY A 199 -11.65 4.48 -10.62
C GLY A 199 -11.03 5.47 -11.61
N TYR A 200 -9.79 5.22 -11.97
CA TYR A 200 -9.02 6.07 -12.88
C TYR A 200 -8.00 5.26 -13.68
N ASN A 201 -7.47 5.88 -14.72
CA ASN A 201 -6.41 5.32 -15.53
C ASN A 201 -5.13 6.12 -15.37
N MET A 202 -4.01 5.44 -15.30
CA MET A 202 -2.71 6.06 -15.14
C MET A 202 -1.78 5.64 -16.28
N VAL A 203 -1.13 6.61 -16.90
CA VAL A 203 -0.04 6.37 -17.83
C VAL A 203 1.19 7.13 -17.34
N ASN A 204 2.26 6.39 -17.09
CA ASN A 204 3.56 6.92 -16.67
C ASN A 204 4.62 6.51 -17.70
N VAL A 205 5.52 7.42 -18.03
CA VAL A 205 6.63 7.16 -18.94
C VAL A 205 7.91 7.71 -18.35
N GLY A 206 8.97 6.93 -18.41
CA GLY A 206 10.30 7.34 -17.99
C GLY A 206 11.33 7.07 -19.06
N VAL A 207 12.32 7.95 -19.20
CA VAL A 207 13.51 7.73 -20.02
C VAL A 207 14.74 8.17 -19.24
N SER A 208 15.82 7.42 -19.33
CA SER A 208 17.08 7.81 -18.72
C SER A 208 18.26 7.49 -19.63
N TYR A 209 19.31 8.26 -19.44
CA TYR A 209 20.62 8.04 -20.06
C TYR A 209 21.69 7.94 -18.98
N THR A 210 22.44 6.85 -19.00
CA THR A 210 23.61 6.63 -18.14
C THR A 210 24.87 6.75 -18.97
N GLY A 211 25.75 7.66 -18.60
CA GLY A 211 27.04 7.86 -19.22
C GLY A 211 28.18 7.77 -18.22
N GLN A 212 29.40 7.59 -18.72
CA GLN A 212 30.59 7.58 -17.90
C GLN A 212 31.33 8.92 -18.01
N ILE A 213 31.78 9.45 -16.88
CA ILE A 213 32.68 10.61 -16.80
C ILE A 213 34.13 10.14 -16.92
N ASN A 214 34.46 9.02 -16.26
CA ASN A 214 35.73 8.31 -16.33
C ASN A 214 35.51 6.86 -15.86
N ASP A 215 36.59 6.06 -15.78
CA ASP A 215 36.54 4.64 -15.42
C ASP A 215 35.94 4.32 -14.02
N ARG A 216 35.72 5.33 -13.18
CA ARG A 216 35.23 5.17 -11.80
C ARG A 216 33.92 5.92 -11.52
N ASN A 217 33.59 6.90 -12.35
CA ASN A 217 32.48 7.80 -12.11
C ASN A 217 31.50 7.74 -13.27
N ASP A 218 30.24 7.57 -12.96
CA ASP A 218 29.14 7.60 -13.89
C ASP A 218 28.16 8.73 -13.57
N TYR A 219 27.29 9.01 -14.50
CA TYR A 219 26.13 9.88 -14.28
C TYR A 219 24.90 9.31 -14.98
N ARG A 220 23.74 9.59 -14.40
CA ARG A 220 22.47 9.25 -14.98
C ARG A 220 21.59 10.50 -15.03
N VAL A 221 21.11 10.83 -16.22
CA VAL A 221 20.08 11.86 -16.40
C VAL A 221 18.76 11.15 -16.66
N PHE A 222 17.68 11.59 -16.02
CA PHE A 222 16.36 11.01 -16.22
C PHE A 222 15.27 12.05 -16.37
N LEU A 223 14.26 11.69 -17.14
CA LEU A 223 13.00 12.41 -17.31
C LEU A 223 11.85 11.44 -17.05
N ASN A 224 10.95 11.82 -16.14
CA ASN A 224 9.71 11.10 -15.88
C ASN A 224 8.51 12.00 -16.18
N ALA A 225 7.50 11.41 -16.79
CA ALA A 225 6.20 12.01 -17.03
C ALA A 225 5.14 11.12 -16.38
N ASN A 226 4.43 11.65 -15.40
CA ASN A 226 3.43 10.92 -14.64
C ASN A 226 2.03 11.46 -14.94
N ASN A 227 1.05 10.56 -14.85
CA ASN A 227 -0.34 10.88 -15.13
C ASN A 227 -0.52 11.60 -16.50
N LEU A 228 0.03 10.99 -17.55
CA LEU A 228 -0.01 11.59 -18.89
C LEU A 228 -1.43 11.80 -19.43
N LEU A 229 -2.40 11.02 -18.96
CA LEU A 229 -3.80 11.17 -19.32
C LEU A 229 -4.45 12.38 -18.63
N ASP A 230 -3.79 12.96 -17.62
CA ASP A 230 -4.32 14.03 -16.77
C ASP A 230 -5.64 13.64 -16.09
N ASP A 231 -5.75 12.36 -15.75
CA ASP A 231 -6.94 11.83 -15.08
C ASP A 231 -7.01 12.38 -13.65
N GLN A 232 -8.22 12.63 -13.16
CA GLN A 232 -8.41 13.16 -11.82
C GLN A 232 -8.39 12.02 -10.82
N VAL A 233 -7.33 11.95 -10.03
CA VAL A 233 -7.03 10.84 -9.13
C VAL A 233 -7.44 11.18 -7.71
N TYR A 234 -8.28 10.35 -7.12
CA TYR A 234 -8.62 10.39 -5.70
C TYR A 234 -8.20 9.10 -5.01
N SER A 235 -7.56 9.22 -3.85
CA SER A 235 -7.18 8.06 -3.04
C SER A 235 -8.24 7.75 -2.00
N HIS A 236 -8.93 6.63 -2.13
CA HIS A 236 -9.91 6.18 -1.13
C HIS A 236 -9.27 5.94 0.24
N ALA A 237 -8.01 5.51 0.28
CA ALA A 237 -7.27 5.28 1.52
C ALA A 237 -6.89 6.57 2.27
N SER A 238 -7.09 7.75 1.67
CA SER A 238 -6.78 9.03 2.29
C SER A 238 -7.88 9.47 3.27
N PHE A 239 -7.50 10.10 4.37
CA PHE A 239 -8.43 10.84 5.22
C PHE A 239 -9.07 12.05 4.50
N LEU A 240 -8.40 12.54 3.46
CA LEU A 240 -8.84 13.62 2.59
C LEU A 240 -9.22 13.07 1.21
N SER A 241 -10.14 12.13 1.17
CA SER A 241 -10.54 11.41 -0.05
C SER A 241 -11.14 12.31 -1.13
N ASN A 242 -11.56 13.51 -0.79
CA ASN A 242 -12.08 14.53 -1.70
C ASN A 242 -11.00 15.51 -2.23
N ILE A 243 -9.75 15.35 -1.84
CA ILE A 243 -8.62 16.14 -2.35
C ILE A 243 -7.93 15.33 -3.45
N PRO A 244 -7.89 15.83 -4.69
CA PRO A 244 -7.25 15.12 -5.79
C PRO A 244 -5.74 15.06 -5.61
N GLN A 245 -5.16 13.98 -6.08
CA GLN A 245 -3.71 13.83 -6.21
C GLN A 245 -3.18 14.75 -7.33
N MET A 246 -1.86 14.81 -7.45
CA MET A 246 -1.21 15.61 -8.48
C MET A 246 -1.65 15.15 -9.88
N GLY A 247 -2.08 16.08 -10.73
CA GLY A 247 -2.37 15.86 -12.12
C GLY A 247 -1.12 15.55 -12.94
N ARG A 248 -1.18 15.68 -14.25
CA ARG A 248 -0.02 15.48 -15.12
C ARG A 248 1.18 16.27 -14.66
N ASN A 249 2.30 15.60 -14.49
CA ASN A 249 3.53 16.24 -14.01
C ASN A 249 4.77 15.64 -14.67
N PHE A 250 5.82 16.44 -14.69
CA PHE A 250 7.12 16.07 -15.26
C PHE A 250 8.20 16.31 -14.22
N SER A 251 9.14 15.40 -14.13
CA SER A 251 10.32 15.56 -13.31
C SER A 251 11.59 15.23 -14.10
N VAL A 252 12.62 16.02 -13.90
CA VAL A 252 13.95 15.78 -14.44
C VAL A 252 14.95 15.75 -13.29
N GLY A 253 15.91 14.86 -13.38
CA GLY A 253 16.96 14.77 -12.37
C GLY A 253 18.25 14.25 -12.95
N ILE A 254 19.31 14.39 -12.16
CA ILE A 254 20.64 13.87 -12.45
C ILE A 254 21.22 13.22 -11.19
N ASP A 255 21.72 12.01 -11.35
CA ASP A 255 22.41 11.24 -10.33
C ASP A 255 23.91 11.14 -10.70
N PHE A 256 24.78 11.16 -9.73
CA PHE A 256 26.23 10.94 -9.92
C PHE A 256 26.68 9.77 -9.04
N GLY A 257 27.38 8.79 -9.66
CA GLY A 257 28.10 7.72 -9.00
C GLY A 257 29.61 8.07 -8.82
N PHE A 258 30.16 7.79 -7.63
CA PHE A 258 31.58 8.08 -7.30
C PHE A 258 32.28 6.81 -6.79
#